data_b9b135d97900964342bb9597ec008acf
#
_entry.id   b9b135d97900964342bb9597ec008acf
#
_cell.length_a   1.000
_cell.length_b   1.000
_cell.length_c   1.000
_cell.angle_alpha   90.00
_cell.angle_beta   90.00
_cell.angle_gamma   90.00
#
_symmetry.space_group_name_H-M   'P 1'
#
loop_
_entity.id
_entity.type
_entity.pdbx_description
1 polymer ?
#
loop_
_entity_poly.entity_id
_entity_poly.type
_entity_poly.pdbx_seq_one_letter_code
_entity_poly.pdbx_strand_id
1 'polypeptide(L)'
;MEKSIKQRSRILLLIPHLGGGGAEQVIALLARGLSREKYELHLGLITQIDPGPDAVPSWVHVHSLGATRVRAAAFTLLKLVWRLKPDVILSGMFHLNFLVLLLRPLFPSGTHVLVRQNGTVSAALAFGNLPPYARLFYRLLYRHADYVICQSPAMAKDLAAELAVDRSRLTVLPNPLDVDAIRDGIARSPSLWTGSGPHLLAVGRLSREKGFDLLLRALAIVREQLPDADLAISGAGPEEAALKAECRDLGLESAVRFLGRVDSPSAYFPGTTAFVLPSRHEGLPNAMLEAAAGGLPIVALPASEGVVELLRGQPGAWVATEVSAGALASSLLEALKALAPGQRFDHPFIHPFRMDRAICAYEGLIDAVLLGAKSKERRP
;
A
#
# COMPACT_ATOMS: atom_id res chain seq x y z
N MET A 1 -46.21 -2.69 -11.45
CA MET A 1 -45.33 -2.39 -10.33
C MET A 1 -43.98 -2.00 -10.93
N GLU A 2 -43.74 -0.73 -11.20
CA GLU A 2 -42.42 -0.21 -11.59
C GLU A 2 -41.48 -0.40 -10.42
N LYS A 3 -40.42 -1.21 -10.63
CA LYS A 3 -39.28 -1.24 -9.73
C LYS A 3 -38.64 0.15 -9.82
N SER A 4 -38.88 1.00 -8.82
CA SER A 4 -38.13 2.23 -8.62
C SER A 4 -36.62 1.88 -8.77
N ILE A 5 -36.01 2.36 -9.83
CA ILE A 5 -34.57 2.22 -10.03
C ILE A 5 -33.92 2.98 -8.88
N LYS A 6 -33.45 2.23 -7.89
CA LYS A 6 -32.77 2.79 -6.72
C LYS A 6 -31.54 3.54 -7.25
N GLN A 7 -31.58 4.86 -7.17
CA GLN A 7 -30.47 5.71 -7.65
C GLN A 7 -29.16 5.25 -6.97
N ARG A 8 -28.17 4.89 -7.77
CA ARG A 8 -26.84 4.48 -7.27
C ARG A 8 -26.16 5.67 -6.61
N SER A 9 -25.52 5.44 -5.46
CA SER A 9 -24.75 6.48 -4.81
C SER A 9 -23.45 6.76 -5.59
N ARG A 10 -23.09 8.04 -5.72
CA ARG A 10 -21.90 8.48 -6.45
C ARG A 10 -20.69 8.50 -5.55
N ILE A 11 -19.68 7.71 -5.89
CA ILE A 11 -18.43 7.63 -5.16
C ILE A 11 -17.31 8.21 -6.04
N LEU A 12 -16.61 9.20 -5.52
CA LEU A 12 -15.43 9.77 -6.16
C LEU A 12 -14.16 9.28 -5.45
N LEU A 13 -13.43 8.37 -6.11
CA LEU A 13 -12.10 7.95 -5.69
C LEU A 13 -11.09 8.97 -6.20
N LEU A 14 -10.18 9.42 -5.35
CA LEU A 14 -9.15 10.41 -5.70
C LEU A 14 -7.75 9.88 -5.43
N ILE A 15 -6.88 9.97 -6.45
CA ILE A 15 -5.46 9.61 -6.38
C ILE A 15 -4.65 10.54 -7.30
N PRO A 16 -3.40 10.88 -7.02
CA PRO A 16 -2.61 11.71 -7.92
C PRO A 16 -2.43 11.11 -9.32
N HIS A 17 -2.13 9.83 -9.42
CA HIS A 17 -1.97 9.05 -10.65
C HIS A 17 -2.11 7.56 -10.35
N LEU A 18 -2.16 6.71 -11.38
CA LEU A 18 -2.12 5.25 -11.24
C LEU A 18 -0.74 4.68 -11.61
N GLY A 19 0.29 5.44 -11.33
CA GLY A 19 1.66 5.13 -11.71
C GLY A 19 2.34 3.99 -10.93
N GLY A 20 1.62 3.07 -10.25
CA GLY A 20 2.13 1.79 -9.75
C GLY A 20 2.83 1.80 -8.40
N GLY A 21 2.51 2.73 -7.51
CA GLY A 21 2.83 2.60 -6.09
C GLY A 21 1.76 1.78 -5.34
N GLY A 22 2.08 1.33 -4.12
CA GLY A 22 1.14 0.51 -3.34
C GLY A 22 -0.18 1.23 -2.99
N ALA A 23 -0.18 2.55 -2.87
CA ALA A 23 -1.40 3.33 -2.62
C ALA A 23 -2.29 3.42 -3.87
N GLU A 24 -1.67 3.59 -5.03
CA GLU A 24 -2.31 3.64 -6.34
C GLU A 24 -2.95 2.30 -6.68
N GLN A 25 -2.24 1.20 -6.42
CA GLN A 25 -2.75 -0.16 -6.61
C GLN A 25 -3.99 -0.42 -5.76
N VAL A 26 -4.01 0.02 -4.49
CA VAL A 26 -5.19 -0.12 -3.63
C VAL A 26 -6.39 0.63 -4.20
N ILE A 27 -6.23 1.87 -4.69
CA ILE A 27 -7.34 2.63 -5.29
C ILE A 27 -7.83 1.95 -6.58
N ALA A 28 -6.92 1.41 -7.40
CA ALA A 28 -7.30 0.64 -8.59
C ALA A 28 -8.09 -0.64 -8.22
N LEU A 29 -7.67 -1.36 -7.18
CA LEU A 29 -8.38 -2.53 -6.69
C LEU A 29 -9.75 -2.17 -6.09
N LEU A 30 -9.87 -1.05 -5.37
CA LEU A 30 -11.16 -0.54 -4.92
C LEU A 30 -12.07 -0.18 -6.10
N ALA A 31 -11.52 0.46 -7.14
CA ALA A 31 -12.29 0.78 -8.35
C ALA A 31 -12.79 -0.47 -9.09
N ARG A 32 -12.02 -1.58 -9.03
CA ARG A 32 -12.42 -2.87 -9.63
C ARG A 32 -13.44 -3.62 -8.79
N GLY A 33 -13.33 -3.55 -7.46
CA GLY A 33 -14.07 -4.41 -6.54
C GLY A 33 -15.38 -3.84 -6.03
N LEU A 34 -15.49 -2.51 -5.89
CA LEU A 34 -16.74 -1.89 -5.40
C LEU A 34 -17.91 -2.18 -6.34
N SER A 35 -19.06 -2.51 -5.77
CA SER A 35 -20.24 -2.97 -6.52
C SER A 35 -20.79 -1.90 -7.47
N ARG A 36 -20.74 -2.17 -8.76
CA ARG A 36 -21.36 -1.35 -9.81
C ARG A 36 -22.89 -1.29 -9.73
N GLU A 37 -23.50 -2.20 -9.00
CA GLU A 37 -24.95 -2.20 -8.79
C GLU A 37 -25.38 -1.21 -7.71
N LYS A 38 -24.52 -1.01 -6.71
CA LYS A 38 -24.77 -0.08 -5.59
C LYS A 38 -24.28 1.33 -5.92
N TYR A 39 -23.15 1.45 -6.61
CA TYR A 39 -22.42 2.70 -6.77
C TYR A 39 -22.19 3.09 -8.24
N GLU A 40 -22.24 4.39 -8.50
CA GLU A 40 -21.73 5.03 -9.69
C GLU A 40 -20.31 5.52 -9.37
N LEU A 41 -19.28 4.83 -9.92
CA LEU A 41 -17.89 5.09 -9.58
C LEU A 41 -17.25 6.09 -10.51
N HIS A 42 -16.63 7.09 -9.90
CA HIS A 42 -15.79 8.07 -10.56
C HIS A 42 -14.38 8.00 -9.99
N LEU A 43 -13.37 8.09 -10.85
CA LEU A 43 -11.96 8.14 -10.48
C LEU A 43 -11.37 9.47 -10.94
N GLY A 44 -10.95 10.31 -10.00
CA GLY A 44 -10.26 11.57 -10.27
C GLY A 44 -8.74 11.40 -10.17
N LEU A 45 -8.05 11.65 -11.28
CA LEU A 45 -6.59 11.66 -11.38
C LEU A 45 -6.09 13.10 -11.43
N ILE A 46 -5.15 13.46 -10.57
CA ILE A 46 -4.58 14.82 -10.53
C ILE A 46 -3.72 15.06 -11.76
N THR A 47 -2.81 14.14 -12.08
CA THR A 47 -1.90 14.23 -13.21
C THR A 47 -2.44 13.45 -14.41
N GLN A 48 -2.07 13.91 -15.59
CA GLN A 48 -2.46 13.29 -16.85
C GLN A 48 -1.49 12.15 -17.22
N ILE A 49 -1.42 11.13 -16.39
CA ILE A 49 -0.72 9.90 -16.76
C ILE A 49 -1.82 8.93 -17.19
N ASP A 50 -1.75 8.46 -18.42
CA ASP A 50 -2.65 7.42 -18.91
C ASP A 50 -2.42 6.16 -18.08
N PRO A 51 -3.43 5.69 -17.35
CA PRO A 51 -3.28 4.51 -16.51
C PRO A 51 -3.13 3.20 -17.31
N GLY A 52 -3.23 3.27 -18.63
CA GLY A 52 -3.34 2.11 -19.49
C GLY A 52 -4.77 1.53 -19.53
N PRO A 53 -5.10 0.77 -20.59
CA PRO A 53 -6.47 0.31 -20.84
C PRO A 53 -7.04 -0.62 -19.76
N ASP A 54 -6.18 -1.35 -19.06
CA ASP A 54 -6.58 -2.36 -18.08
C ASP A 54 -6.45 -1.91 -16.61
N ALA A 55 -6.06 -0.67 -16.37
CA ALA A 55 -5.83 -0.20 -15.00
C ALA A 55 -7.13 -0.12 -14.19
N VAL A 56 -8.24 0.26 -14.83
CA VAL A 56 -9.58 0.31 -14.22
C VAL A 56 -10.63 -0.20 -15.19
N PRO A 57 -11.73 -0.80 -14.69
CA PRO A 57 -12.82 -1.28 -15.54
C PRO A 57 -13.46 -0.15 -16.37
N SER A 58 -13.95 -0.48 -17.57
CA SER A 58 -14.58 0.48 -18.49
C SER A 58 -15.86 1.15 -17.95
N TRP A 59 -16.48 0.60 -16.91
CA TRP A 59 -17.66 1.17 -16.25
C TRP A 59 -17.30 2.23 -15.18
N VAL A 60 -16.03 2.43 -14.88
CA VAL A 60 -15.54 3.50 -13.99
C VAL A 60 -15.30 4.75 -14.80
N HIS A 61 -15.92 5.87 -14.39
CA HIS A 61 -15.77 7.15 -15.07
C HIS A 61 -14.47 7.83 -14.65
N VAL A 62 -13.46 7.82 -15.51
CA VAL A 62 -12.15 8.44 -15.22
C VAL A 62 -12.16 9.91 -15.58
N HIS A 63 -11.68 10.76 -14.66
CA HIS A 63 -11.56 12.20 -14.81
C HIS A 63 -10.11 12.65 -14.59
N SER A 64 -9.47 13.22 -15.61
CA SER A 64 -8.19 13.89 -15.45
C SER A 64 -8.40 15.34 -15.02
N LEU A 65 -7.71 15.78 -13.95
CA LEU A 65 -7.73 17.16 -13.50
C LEU A 65 -6.66 18.02 -14.21
N GLY A 66 -5.74 17.40 -14.98
CA GLY A 66 -4.76 18.10 -15.82
C GLY A 66 -3.74 18.92 -15.05
N ALA A 67 -3.48 18.63 -13.77
CA ALA A 67 -2.55 19.38 -12.95
C ALA A 67 -1.20 18.64 -12.82
N THR A 68 -0.10 19.38 -12.82
CA THR A 68 1.25 18.82 -12.62
C THR A 68 1.58 18.54 -11.15
N ARG A 69 0.86 19.20 -10.24
CA ARG A 69 1.04 19.06 -8.77
C ARG A 69 -0.31 19.09 -8.08
N VAL A 70 -0.46 18.36 -6.98
CA VAL A 70 -1.72 18.28 -6.21
C VAL A 70 -2.28 19.67 -5.86
N ARG A 71 -1.44 20.60 -5.39
CA ARG A 71 -1.88 21.96 -5.03
C ARG A 71 -2.48 22.77 -6.20
N ALA A 72 -2.05 22.50 -7.43
CA ALA A 72 -2.55 23.18 -8.62
C ALA A 72 -3.94 22.64 -9.06
N ALA A 73 -4.36 21.50 -8.53
CA ALA A 73 -5.63 20.88 -8.86
C ALA A 73 -6.83 21.44 -8.07
N ALA A 74 -6.62 22.40 -7.16
CA ALA A 74 -7.67 22.89 -6.26
C ALA A 74 -8.94 23.34 -6.99
N PHE A 75 -8.80 24.19 -8.01
CA PHE A 75 -9.94 24.70 -8.77
C PHE A 75 -10.61 23.62 -9.63
N THR A 76 -9.82 22.81 -10.33
CA THR A 76 -10.35 21.72 -11.17
C THR A 76 -11.01 20.62 -10.35
N LEU A 77 -10.47 20.31 -9.16
CA LEU A 77 -11.09 19.40 -8.19
C LEU A 77 -12.44 19.96 -7.70
N LEU A 78 -12.46 21.23 -7.30
CA LEU A 78 -13.71 21.87 -6.86
C LEU A 78 -14.77 21.87 -7.96
N LYS A 79 -14.39 22.21 -9.20
CA LYS A 79 -15.28 22.14 -10.36
C LYS A 79 -15.80 20.73 -10.62
N LEU A 80 -14.94 19.72 -10.49
CA LEU A 80 -15.34 18.30 -10.62
C LEU A 80 -16.35 17.91 -9.55
N VAL A 81 -16.09 18.22 -8.27
CA VAL A 81 -16.97 17.91 -7.15
C VAL A 81 -18.34 18.58 -7.31
N TRP A 82 -18.39 19.84 -7.71
CA TRP A 82 -19.66 20.54 -7.95
C TRP A 82 -20.44 19.98 -9.16
N ARG A 83 -19.75 19.52 -10.19
CA ARG A 83 -20.36 18.88 -11.36
C ARG A 83 -20.93 17.51 -11.03
N LEU A 84 -20.18 16.70 -10.29
CA LEU A 84 -20.58 15.34 -9.97
C LEU A 84 -21.52 15.26 -8.77
N LYS A 85 -21.38 16.18 -7.81
CA LYS A 85 -22.05 16.14 -6.50
C LYS A 85 -21.97 14.75 -5.88
N PRO A 86 -20.73 14.22 -5.62
CA PRO A 86 -20.58 12.87 -5.10
C PRO A 86 -21.14 12.77 -3.69
N ASP A 87 -21.75 11.63 -3.37
CA ASP A 87 -22.21 11.33 -2.01
C ASP A 87 -21.00 11.05 -1.09
N VAL A 88 -19.96 10.40 -1.64
CA VAL A 88 -18.73 10.10 -0.91
C VAL A 88 -17.50 10.42 -1.77
N ILE A 89 -16.54 11.08 -1.18
CA ILE A 89 -15.18 11.24 -1.69
C ILE A 89 -14.25 10.38 -0.86
N LEU A 90 -13.49 9.47 -1.50
CA LEU A 90 -12.42 8.69 -0.88
C LEU A 90 -11.08 9.12 -1.46
N SER A 91 -10.25 9.76 -0.63
CA SER A 91 -8.91 10.24 -1.01
C SER A 91 -7.82 9.30 -0.50
N GLY A 92 -6.89 8.90 -1.38
CA GLY A 92 -5.94 7.82 -1.14
C GLY A 92 -4.50 8.22 -0.85
N MET A 93 -4.14 9.51 -0.83
CA MET A 93 -2.77 9.95 -0.60
C MET A 93 -2.71 11.20 0.28
N PHE A 94 -1.67 11.24 1.07
CA PHE A 94 -1.36 12.22 2.09
C PHE A 94 -1.54 13.70 1.65
N HIS A 95 -0.83 14.18 0.61
CA HIS A 95 -0.97 15.58 0.15
C HIS A 95 -2.31 15.83 -0.55
N LEU A 96 -2.92 14.79 -1.09
CA LEU A 96 -4.26 14.90 -1.66
C LEU A 96 -5.32 14.96 -0.57
N ASN A 97 -5.17 14.17 0.50
CA ASN A 97 -6.02 14.26 1.70
C ASN A 97 -6.03 15.69 2.25
N PHE A 98 -4.84 16.31 2.32
CA PHE A 98 -4.70 17.69 2.76
C PHE A 98 -5.51 18.65 1.89
N LEU A 99 -5.38 18.57 0.56
CA LEU A 99 -6.12 19.41 -0.37
C LEU A 99 -7.63 19.19 -0.26
N VAL A 100 -8.08 17.93 -0.23
CA VAL A 100 -9.50 17.57 -0.15
C VAL A 100 -10.12 18.13 1.15
N LEU A 101 -9.44 17.95 2.29
CA LEU A 101 -9.92 18.45 3.58
C LEU A 101 -9.91 19.97 3.69
N LEU A 102 -8.94 20.64 3.06
CA LEU A 102 -8.88 22.10 2.97
C LEU A 102 -10.08 22.65 2.16
N LEU A 103 -10.43 21.99 1.07
CA LEU A 103 -11.54 22.39 0.19
C LEU A 103 -12.91 21.94 0.70
N ARG A 104 -13.00 21.05 1.68
CA ARG A 104 -14.25 20.48 2.17
C ARG A 104 -15.34 21.50 2.51
N PRO A 105 -15.06 22.65 3.15
CA PRO A 105 -16.10 23.64 3.44
C PRO A 105 -16.78 24.22 2.18
N LEU A 106 -16.15 24.05 1.02
CA LEU A 106 -16.65 24.51 -0.28
C LEU A 106 -17.37 23.42 -1.08
N PHE A 107 -17.48 22.19 -0.56
CA PHE A 107 -18.16 21.09 -1.22
C PHE A 107 -19.68 21.19 -1.07
N PRO A 108 -20.47 20.58 -1.96
CA PRO A 108 -21.92 20.48 -1.81
C PRO A 108 -22.30 19.89 -0.46
N SER A 109 -23.41 20.37 0.13
CA SER A 109 -23.97 19.77 1.33
C SER A 109 -24.33 18.31 1.06
N GLY A 110 -24.04 17.43 2.02
CA GLY A 110 -24.27 15.99 1.87
C GLY A 110 -23.09 15.19 1.28
N THR A 111 -22.04 15.86 0.81
CA THR A 111 -20.80 15.16 0.40
C THR A 111 -20.01 14.72 1.64
N HIS A 112 -19.80 13.42 1.80
CA HIS A 112 -18.95 12.84 2.85
C HIS A 112 -17.51 12.68 2.37
N VAL A 113 -16.55 12.91 3.27
CA VAL A 113 -15.12 12.80 2.96
C VAL A 113 -14.45 11.74 3.80
N LEU A 114 -13.99 10.69 3.15
CA LEU A 114 -13.17 9.63 3.71
C LEU A 114 -11.72 9.84 3.24
N VAL A 115 -10.78 9.84 4.17
CA VAL A 115 -9.35 9.96 3.83
C VAL A 115 -8.63 8.70 4.26
N ARG A 116 -7.78 8.18 3.37
CA ARG A 116 -6.99 6.99 3.63
C ARG A 116 -5.56 7.37 3.95
N GLN A 117 -5.07 6.90 5.10
CA GLN A 117 -3.70 7.11 5.56
C GLN A 117 -2.82 5.95 5.07
N ASN A 118 -1.65 6.26 4.48
CA ASN A 118 -0.78 5.24 3.87
C ASN A 118 0.50 4.96 4.66
N GLY A 119 0.72 5.62 5.77
CA GLY A 119 1.86 5.44 6.66
C GLY A 119 1.62 6.14 7.98
N THR A 120 2.47 5.90 8.98
CA THR A 120 2.38 6.59 10.26
C THR A 120 2.90 8.02 10.15
N VAL A 121 2.34 8.91 10.93
CA VAL A 121 2.75 10.32 10.99
C VAL A 121 4.10 10.45 11.68
N SER A 122 4.31 9.70 12.77
CA SER A 122 5.56 9.65 13.50
C SER A 122 6.76 9.34 12.60
N ALA A 123 6.63 8.33 11.75
CA ALA A 123 7.69 7.99 10.79
C ALA A 123 7.87 9.04 9.70
N ALA A 124 6.78 9.57 9.15
CA ALA A 124 6.87 10.62 8.14
C ALA A 124 7.62 11.87 8.66
N LEU A 125 7.47 12.18 9.96
CA LEU A 125 8.23 13.22 10.64
C LEU A 125 9.70 12.79 10.88
N ALA A 126 9.94 11.58 11.36
CA ALA A 126 11.28 11.07 11.68
C ALA A 126 12.17 10.94 10.45
N PHE A 127 11.62 10.55 9.30
CA PHE A 127 12.35 10.43 8.03
C PHE A 127 12.38 11.72 7.19
N GLY A 128 11.87 12.85 7.74
CA GLY A 128 11.87 14.13 7.04
C GLY A 128 10.93 14.22 5.82
N ASN A 129 10.04 13.24 5.67
CA ASN A 129 9.01 13.24 4.62
C ASN A 129 7.90 14.26 4.89
N LEU A 130 7.86 14.79 6.12
CA LEU A 130 6.98 15.85 6.58
C LEU A 130 7.76 16.91 7.34
N PRO A 131 7.58 18.19 7.02
CA PRO A 131 8.10 19.24 7.87
C PRO A 131 7.35 19.29 9.23
N PRO A 132 8.01 19.67 10.33
CA PRO A 132 7.41 19.68 11.67
C PRO A 132 6.10 20.49 11.77
N TYR A 133 6.01 21.59 11.04
CA TYR A 133 4.80 22.44 11.04
C TYR A 133 3.59 21.74 10.36
N ALA A 134 3.82 20.74 9.51
CA ALA A 134 2.75 19.98 8.89
C ALA A 134 1.88 19.26 9.92
N ARG A 135 2.45 18.86 11.09
CA ARG A 135 1.70 18.26 12.20
C ARG A 135 0.52 19.13 12.63
N LEU A 136 0.71 20.44 12.77
CA LEU A 136 -0.36 21.37 13.15
C LEU A 136 -1.45 21.41 12.06
N PHE A 137 -1.06 21.52 10.79
CA PHE A 137 -2.02 21.54 9.67
C PHE A 137 -2.82 20.25 9.59
N TYR A 138 -2.17 19.09 9.77
CA TYR A 138 -2.87 17.81 9.84
C TYR A 138 -3.89 17.77 10.95
N ARG A 139 -3.48 18.15 12.15
CA ARG A 139 -4.37 18.22 13.31
C ARG A 139 -5.59 19.10 13.06
N LEU A 140 -5.41 20.23 12.38
CA LEU A 140 -6.49 21.15 12.04
C LEU A 140 -7.41 20.61 10.94
N LEU A 141 -6.86 19.90 9.95
CA LEU A 141 -7.64 19.47 8.80
C LEU A 141 -8.29 18.09 8.99
N TYR A 142 -7.61 17.14 9.64
CA TYR A 142 -8.16 15.79 9.81
C TYR A 142 -9.44 15.74 10.64
N ARG A 143 -9.68 16.73 11.49
CA ARG A 143 -10.96 16.89 12.18
C ARG A 143 -12.15 17.11 11.23
N HIS A 144 -11.90 17.48 9.97
CA HIS A 144 -12.92 17.67 8.95
C HIS A 144 -13.20 16.40 8.13
N ALA A 145 -12.43 15.33 8.29
CA ALA A 145 -12.76 14.04 7.71
C ALA A 145 -13.99 13.42 8.43
N ASP A 146 -14.89 12.79 7.69
CA ASP A 146 -15.95 11.98 8.32
C ASP A 146 -15.34 10.72 8.93
N TYR A 147 -14.45 10.05 8.17
CA TYR A 147 -13.62 8.97 8.67
C TYR A 147 -12.20 9.06 8.12
N VAL A 148 -11.25 8.58 8.93
CA VAL A 148 -9.86 8.37 8.54
C VAL A 148 -9.60 6.86 8.54
N ILE A 149 -9.33 6.32 7.35
CA ILE A 149 -9.09 4.91 7.16
C ILE A 149 -7.61 4.63 7.39
N CYS A 150 -7.32 3.80 8.38
CA CYS A 150 -6.00 3.31 8.72
C CYS A 150 -5.85 1.87 8.22
N GLN A 151 -4.62 1.44 7.91
CA GLN A 151 -4.35 0.10 7.39
C GLN A 151 -4.07 -0.92 8.51
N SER A 152 -3.76 -0.43 9.72
CA SER A 152 -3.50 -1.26 10.90
C SER A 152 -3.94 -0.55 12.18
N PRO A 153 -4.20 -1.31 13.27
CA PRO A 153 -4.48 -0.73 14.59
C PRO A 153 -3.33 0.16 15.10
N ALA A 154 -2.08 -0.24 14.84
CA ALA A 154 -0.90 0.54 15.18
C ALA A 154 -0.90 1.92 14.50
N MET A 155 -1.27 1.98 13.22
CA MET A 155 -1.41 3.26 12.49
C MET A 155 -2.52 4.14 13.08
N ALA A 156 -3.66 3.56 13.45
CA ALA A 156 -4.75 4.30 14.09
C ALA A 156 -4.32 4.89 15.44
N LYS A 157 -3.56 4.12 16.22
CA LYS A 157 -2.96 4.55 17.51
C LYS A 157 -1.97 5.71 17.30
N ASP A 158 -1.09 5.61 16.32
CA ASP A 158 -0.14 6.67 15.94
C ASP A 158 -0.87 7.96 15.54
N LEU A 159 -1.89 7.87 14.69
CA LEU A 159 -2.68 9.03 14.29
C LEU A 159 -3.39 9.71 15.48
N ALA A 160 -3.99 8.93 16.35
CA ALA A 160 -4.64 9.46 17.55
C ALA A 160 -3.65 10.19 18.45
N ALA A 161 -2.45 9.64 18.63
CA ALA A 161 -1.41 10.23 19.47
C ALA A 161 -0.79 11.49 18.82
N GLU A 162 -0.41 11.40 17.54
CA GLU A 162 0.33 12.45 16.86
C GLU A 162 -0.53 13.65 16.42
N LEU A 163 -1.76 13.39 15.99
CA LEU A 163 -2.64 14.41 15.43
C LEU A 163 -3.86 14.71 16.30
N ALA A 164 -4.03 14.03 17.42
CA ALA A 164 -5.22 14.15 18.28
C ALA A 164 -6.54 14.00 17.50
N VAL A 165 -6.55 13.10 16.51
CA VAL A 165 -7.77 12.74 15.77
C VAL A 165 -8.68 11.96 16.71
N ASP A 166 -9.96 12.32 16.73
CA ASP A 166 -10.97 11.60 17.50
C ASP A 166 -11.01 10.12 17.09
N ARG A 167 -10.85 9.22 18.06
CA ARG A 167 -10.84 7.77 17.83
C ARG A 167 -12.14 7.27 17.20
N SER A 168 -13.26 7.93 17.43
CA SER A 168 -14.55 7.58 16.80
C SER A 168 -14.57 7.78 15.28
N ARG A 169 -13.63 8.59 14.75
CA ARG A 169 -13.44 8.83 13.32
C ARG A 169 -12.37 7.95 12.69
N LEU A 170 -11.61 7.20 13.50
CA LEU A 170 -10.60 6.28 13.00
C LEU A 170 -11.25 4.91 12.74
N THR A 171 -11.01 4.37 11.57
CA THR A 171 -11.41 3.01 11.21
C THR A 171 -10.24 2.27 10.62
N VAL A 172 -10.13 0.97 10.91
CA VAL A 172 -9.08 0.11 10.36
C VAL A 172 -9.70 -0.74 9.27
N LEU A 173 -9.27 -0.54 8.03
CA LEU A 173 -9.69 -1.35 6.90
C LEU A 173 -8.46 -1.93 6.20
N PRO A 174 -8.50 -3.23 5.84
CA PRO A 174 -7.41 -3.89 5.15
C PRO A 174 -7.26 -3.37 3.72
N ASN A 175 -6.03 -3.40 3.19
CA ASN A 175 -5.81 -3.16 1.77
C ASN A 175 -6.38 -4.33 0.98
N PRO A 176 -7.18 -4.12 -0.08
CA PRO A 176 -7.57 -5.21 -0.95
C PRO A 176 -6.35 -5.84 -1.63
N LEU A 177 -6.35 -7.16 -1.68
CA LEU A 177 -5.31 -7.98 -2.29
C LEU A 177 -5.95 -8.99 -3.24
N ASP A 178 -5.60 -8.93 -4.51
CA ASP A 178 -6.09 -9.86 -5.52
C ASP A 178 -5.25 -11.14 -5.51
N VAL A 179 -5.55 -12.01 -4.52
CA VAL A 179 -4.82 -13.26 -4.28
C VAL A 179 -4.91 -14.19 -5.48
N ASP A 180 -6.06 -14.23 -6.13
CA ASP A 180 -6.30 -15.14 -7.25
C ASP A 180 -5.51 -14.68 -8.48
N ALA A 181 -5.49 -13.38 -8.80
CA ALA A 181 -4.65 -12.84 -9.87
C ALA A 181 -3.15 -13.04 -9.62
N ILE A 182 -2.69 -12.92 -8.37
CA ILE A 182 -1.31 -13.19 -7.99
C ILE A 182 -0.96 -14.67 -8.25
N ARG A 183 -1.79 -15.59 -7.76
CA ARG A 183 -1.58 -17.05 -7.92
C ARG A 183 -1.65 -17.49 -9.37
N ASP A 184 -2.58 -16.96 -10.13
CA ASP A 184 -2.70 -17.18 -11.58
C ASP A 184 -1.48 -16.65 -12.35
N GLY A 185 -0.98 -15.48 -11.94
CA GLY A 185 0.25 -14.90 -12.49
C GLY A 185 1.46 -15.81 -12.25
N ILE A 186 1.61 -16.33 -11.03
CA ILE A 186 2.69 -17.27 -10.66
C ILE A 186 2.60 -18.55 -11.51
N ALA A 187 1.42 -19.15 -11.64
CA ALA A 187 1.22 -20.40 -12.38
C ALA A 187 1.59 -20.29 -13.87
N ARG A 188 1.51 -19.08 -14.44
CA ARG A 188 1.82 -18.80 -15.85
C ARG A 188 3.24 -18.32 -16.08
N SER A 189 3.98 -17.98 -15.04
CA SER A 189 5.33 -17.41 -15.15
C SER A 189 6.40 -18.51 -14.98
N PRO A 190 7.37 -18.62 -15.90
CA PRO A 190 8.53 -19.47 -15.68
C PRO A 190 9.41 -18.88 -14.57
N SER A 191 10.27 -19.70 -13.97
CA SER A 191 11.29 -19.17 -13.07
C SER A 191 12.25 -18.27 -13.83
N LEU A 192 12.48 -17.08 -13.32
CA LEU A 192 13.45 -16.11 -13.85
C LEU A 192 14.80 -16.19 -13.13
N TRP A 193 14.94 -17.14 -12.21
CA TRP A 193 16.17 -17.39 -11.47
C TRP A 193 17.07 -18.36 -12.19
N THR A 194 18.36 -18.14 -12.05
CA THR A 194 19.41 -18.99 -12.59
C THR A 194 20.33 -19.43 -11.44
N GLY A 195 20.91 -20.62 -11.53
CA GLY A 195 21.74 -21.15 -10.45
C GLY A 195 20.98 -22.06 -9.48
N SER A 196 21.70 -22.58 -8.50
CA SER A 196 21.20 -23.57 -7.51
C SER A 196 21.16 -23.01 -6.09
N GLY A 197 21.62 -21.78 -5.88
CA GLY A 197 21.65 -21.14 -4.56
C GLY A 197 20.30 -20.65 -4.07
N PRO A 198 20.23 -20.19 -2.82
CA PRO A 198 19.04 -19.52 -2.32
C PRO A 198 18.79 -18.20 -3.08
N HIS A 199 17.57 -18.05 -3.61
CA HIS A 199 17.14 -16.87 -4.35
C HIS A 199 16.28 -15.97 -3.48
N LEU A 200 16.77 -14.76 -3.16
CA LEU A 200 16.10 -13.77 -2.34
C LEU A 200 15.43 -12.71 -3.22
N LEU A 201 14.22 -12.32 -2.87
CA LEU A 201 13.48 -11.25 -3.56
C LEU A 201 13.10 -10.16 -2.58
N ALA A 202 13.36 -8.91 -2.94
CA ALA A 202 12.86 -7.74 -2.23
C ALA A 202 12.21 -6.76 -3.20
N VAL A 203 11.07 -6.19 -2.81
CA VAL A 203 10.27 -5.31 -3.66
C VAL A 203 9.91 -4.03 -2.90
N GLY A 204 10.19 -2.89 -3.50
CA GLY A 204 9.82 -1.60 -2.92
C GLY A 204 10.51 -0.42 -3.56
N ARG A 205 10.07 0.79 -3.19
CA ARG A 205 10.72 2.03 -3.62
C ARG A 205 12.15 2.08 -3.07
N LEU A 206 13.13 2.43 -3.90
CA LEU A 206 14.52 2.56 -3.47
C LEU A 206 14.72 3.88 -2.71
N SER A 207 14.33 3.88 -1.44
CA SER A 207 14.37 5.01 -0.51
C SER A 207 14.83 4.54 0.87
N ARG A 208 15.35 5.48 1.67
CA ARG A 208 16.04 5.18 2.94
C ARG A 208 15.17 4.37 3.91
N GLU A 209 13.85 4.68 3.99
CA GLU A 209 12.92 3.95 4.86
C GLU A 209 12.75 2.49 4.50
N LYS A 210 13.04 2.11 3.23
CA LYS A 210 12.90 0.73 2.74
C LYS A 210 14.12 -0.15 3.04
N GLY A 211 15.24 0.41 3.51
CA GLY A 211 16.32 -0.34 4.13
C GLY A 211 17.10 -1.28 3.21
N PHE A 212 17.13 -1.02 1.90
CA PHE A 212 17.88 -1.88 0.96
C PHE A 212 19.38 -1.89 1.21
N ASP A 213 19.94 -0.84 1.80
CA ASP A 213 21.33 -0.80 2.29
C ASP A 213 21.56 -1.84 3.41
N LEU A 214 20.62 -2.00 4.33
CA LEU A 214 20.69 -3.06 5.35
C LEU A 214 20.63 -4.45 4.72
N LEU A 215 19.83 -4.62 3.66
CA LEU A 215 19.74 -5.88 2.94
C LEU A 215 21.02 -6.24 2.20
N LEU A 216 21.66 -5.29 1.54
CA LEU A 216 22.95 -5.52 0.88
C LEU A 216 24.02 -5.97 1.88
N ARG A 217 24.14 -5.29 3.01
CA ARG A 217 25.07 -5.68 4.09
C ARG A 217 24.71 -7.04 4.70
N ALA A 218 23.42 -7.32 4.89
CA ALA A 218 22.97 -8.63 5.37
C ALA A 218 23.32 -9.74 4.37
N LEU A 219 23.14 -9.49 3.06
CA LEU A 219 23.51 -10.45 2.03
C LEU A 219 25.01 -10.74 2.03
N ALA A 220 25.88 -9.73 2.22
CA ALA A 220 27.31 -9.94 2.34
C ALA A 220 27.64 -10.95 3.46
N ILE A 221 27.02 -10.79 4.65
CA ILE A 221 27.19 -11.71 5.78
C ILE A 221 26.63 -13.11 5.45
N VAL A 222 25.45 -13.19 4.81
CA VAL A 222 24.84 -14.48 4.42
C VAL A 222 25.75 -15.23 3.45
N ARG A 223 26.37 -14.55 2.49
CA ARG A 223 27.26 -15.15 1.49
C ARG A 223 28.57 -15.70 2.04
N GLU A 224 29.00 -15.31 3.23
CA GLU A 224 30.12 -15.96 3.93
C GLU A 224 29.83 -17.45 4.23
N GLN A 225 28.55 -17.80 4.46
CA GLN A 225 28.10 -19.19 4.74
C GLN A 225 27.42 -19.85 3.53
N LEU A 226 26.78 -19.08 2.67
CA LEU A 226 26.02 -19.50 1.50
C LEU A 226 26.50 -18.71 0.26
N PRO A 227 27.67 -19.01 -0.32
CA PRO A 227 28.29 -18.22 -1.38
C PRO A 227 27.42 -18.05 -2.64
N ASP A 228 26.53 -19.02 -2.89
CA ASP A 228 25.63 -19.02 -4.06
C ASP A 228 24.32 -18.27 -3.83
N ALA A 229 24.11 -17.68 -2.64
CA ALA A 229 22.92 -16.86 -2.40
C ALA A 229 22.93 -15.63 -3.29
N ASP A 230 21.80 -15.38 -3.95
CA ASP A 230 21.60 -14.22 -4.80
C ASP A 230 20.34 -13.42 -4.43
N LEU A 231 20.24 -12.18 -4.91
CA LEU A 231 19.20 -11.25 -4.57
C LEU A 231 18.69 -10.53 -5.81
N ALA A 232 17.39 -10.48 -6.00
CA ALA A 232 16.74 -9.57 -6.93
C ALA A 232 16.03 -8.45 -6.16
N ILE A 233 16.28 -7.21 -6.55
CA ILE A 233 15.65 -6.02 -6.00
C ILE A 233 14.77 -5.41 -7.08
N SER A 234 13.46 -5.41 -6.86
CA SER A 234 12.50 -4.75 -7.76
C SER A 234 12.05 -3.42 -7.18
N GLY A 235 12.26 -2.36 -7.95
CA GLY A 235 11.86 -1.01 -7.60
C GLY A 235 12.77 0.05 -8.20
N ALA A 236 12.37 1.30 -8.05
CA ALA A 236 13.16 2.47 -8.43
C ALA A 236 13.03 3.53 -7.33
N GLY A 237 13.99 4.44 -7.23
CA GLY A 237 13.93 5.51 -6.25
C GLY A 237 15.22 6.31 -6.10
N PRO A 238 15.20 7.34 -5.24
CA PRO A 238 16.33 8.26 -5.12
C PRO A 238 17.64 7.60 -4.63
N GLU A 239 17.57 6.48 -3.92
CA GLU A 239 18.73 5.78 -3.37
C GLU A 239 19.40 4.82 -4.39
N GLU A 240 18.86 4.67 -5.62
CA GLU A 240 19.32 3.66 -6.57
C GLU A 240 20.82 3.75 -6.86
N ALA A 241 21.35 4.96 -7.11
CA ALA A 241 22.76 5.16 -7.39
C ALA A 241 23.65 4.81 -6.18
N ALA A 242 23.23 5.19 -4.98
CA ALA A 242 23.94 4.88 -3.74
C ALA A 242 23.95 3.37 -3.45
N LEU A 243 22.82 2.69 -3.63
CA LEU A 243 22.71 1.25 -3.44
C LEU A 243 23.56 0.46 -4.44
N LYS A 244 23.64 0.90 -5.70
CA LYS A 244 24.51 0.29 -6.70
C LYS A 244 25.99 0.52 -6.37
N ALA A 245 26.36 1.67 -5.79
CA ALA A 245 27.73 1.92 -5.30
C ALA A 245 28.05 0.99 -4.11
N GLU A 246 27.18 0.92 -3.11
CA GLU A 246 27.35 0.05 -1.95
C GLU A 246 27.45 -1.44 -2.37
N CYS A 247 26.66 -1.85 -3.35
CA CYS A 247 26.74 -3.21 -3.92
C CYS A 247 28.12 -3.53 -4.47
N ARG A 248 28.77 -2.57 -5.19
CA ARG A 248 30.16 -2.70 -5.67
C ARG A 248 31.16 -2.75 -4.53
N ASP A 249 31.03 -1.83 -3.56
CA ASP A 249 31.94 -1.75 -2.42
C ASP A 249 31.92 -3.03 -1.57
N LEU A 250 30.79 -3.73 -1.53
CA LEU A 250 30.61 -5.02 -0.87
C LEU A 250 30.98 -6.23 -1.75
N GLY A 251 31.37 -6.04 -3.01
CA GLY A 251 31.70 -7.13 -3.94
C GLY A 251 30.49 -8.01 -4.33
N LEU A 252 29.29 -7.45 -4.35
CA LEU A 252 28.04 -8.18 -4.57
C LEU A 252 27.50 -8.08 -6.01
N GLU A 253 28.23 -7.50 -6.95
CA GLU A 253 27.74 -7.20 -8.31
C GLU A 253 27.26 -8.44 -9.06
N SER A 254 27.88 -9.61 -8.85
CA SER A 254 27.48 -10.87 -9.46
C SER A 254 26.29 -11.54 -8.76
N ALA A 255 25.97 -11.12 -7.53
CA ALA A 255 24.94 -11.72 -6.69
C ALA A 255 23.66 -10.87 -6.59
N VAL A 256 23.71 -9.60 -6.99
CA VAL A 256 22.55 -8.69 -6.85
C VAL A 256 22.10 -8.19 -8.22
N ARG A 257 20.82 -8.39 -8.50
CA ARG A 257 20.16 -7.88 -9.69
C ARG A 257 19.18 -6.75 -9.34
N PHE A 258 19.44 -5.56 -9.84
CA PHE A 258 18.51 -4.44 -9.77
C PHE A 258 17.58 -4.51 -11.00
N LEU A 259 16.33 -4.88 -10.78
CA LEU A 259 15.35 -5.11 -11.84
C LEU A 259 14.70 -3.81 -12.35
N GLY A 260 14.93 -2.69 -11.64
CA GLY A 260 14.13 -1.50 -11.86
C GLY A 260 12.68 -1.72 -11.45
N ARG A 261 11.80 -0.87 -11.94
CA ARG A 261 10.37 -1.00 -11.73
C ARG A 261 9.80 -2.08 -12.65
N VAL A 262 9.12 -3.06 -12.07
CA VAL A 262 8.40 -4.11 -12.81
C VAL A 262 6.90 -3.98 -12.53
N ASP A 263 6.08 -4.26 -13.54
CA ASP A 263 4.61 -4.15 -13.43
C ASP A 263 4.01 -5.25 -12.54
N SER A 264 4.61 -6.44 -12.57
CA SER A 264 4.17 -7.59 -11.77
C SER A 264 5.36 -8.25 -11.06
N PRO A 265 5.68 -7.85 -9.83
CA PRO A 265 6.74 -8.50 -9.06
C PRO A 265 6.50 -9.99 -8.81
N SER A 266 5.24 -10.45 -8.84
CA SER A 266 4.87 -11.87 -8.68
C SER A 266 5.42 -12.76 -9.79
N ALA A 267 5.81 -12.22 -10.94
CA ALA A 267 6.50 -12.97 -11.99
C ALA A 267 7.86 -13.54 -11.54
N TYR A 268 8.45 -12.99 -10.47
CA TYR A 268 9.70 -13.49 -9.87
C TYR A 268 9.49 -14.50 -8.75
N PHE A 269 8.25 -14.75 -8.33
CA PHE A 269 7.95 -15.68 -7.24
C PHE A 269 8.30 -17.15 -7.56
N PRO A 270 8.11 -17.66 -8.82
CA PRO A 270 8.62 -18.98 -9.17
C PRO A 270 10.15 -19.03 -8.99
N GLY A 271 10.63 -19.99 -8.22
CA GLY A 271 12.04 -20.16 -7.89
C GLY A 271 12.56 -19.27 -6.74
N THR A 272 11.84 -18.24 -6.32
CA THR A 272 12.23 -17.45 -5.12
C THR A 272 12.19 -18.36 -3.87
N THR A 273 13.29 -18.36 -3.11
CA THR A 273 13.42 -19.10 -1.86
C THR A 273 12.74 -18.35 -0.71
N ALA A 274 13.00 -17.03 -0.60
CA ALA A 274 12.37 -16.20 0.41
C ALA A 274 12.17 -14.75 -0.08
N PHE A 275 11.07 -14.14 0.34
CA PHE A 275 10.85 -12.71 0.24
C PHE A 275 11.45 -12.00 1.45
N VAL A 276 12.15 -10.90 1.21
CA VAL A 276 12.78 -10.11 2.27
C VAL A 276 12.16 -8.74 2.37
N LEU A 277 11.70 -8.36 3.57
CA LEU A 277 11.24 -7.02 3.91
C LEU A 277 12.29 -6.32 4.78
N PRO A 278 13.23 -5.57 4.19
CA PRO A 278 14.32 -4.95 4.92
C PRO A 278 13.96 -3.56 5.48
N SER A 279 12.70 -3.18 5.42
CA SER A 279 12.24 -1.84 5.74
C SER A 279 12.54 -1.44 7.18
N ARG A 280 13.03 -0.22 7.37
CA ARG A 280 13.17 0.42 8.67
C ARG A 280 11.84 0.82 9.24
N HIS A 281 10.92 1.15 8.32
CA HIS A 281 9.57 1.55 8.73
C HIS A 281 8.54 1.22 7.65
N GLU A 282 7.36 0.73 8.10
CA GLU A 282 6.20 0.45 7.26
C GLU A 282 4.89 0.84 7.94
N GLY A 283 3.93 1.27 7.14
CA GLY A 283 2.53 1.29 7.57
C GLY A 283 1.93 -0.11 7.48
N LEU A 284 1.76 -0.56 6.25
CA LEU A 284 1.40 -1.93 5.87
C LEU A 284 2.07 -2.23 4.51
N PRO A 285 3.03 -3.17 4.47
CA PRO A 285 3.81 -3.44 3.26
C PRO A 285 3.04 -4.33 2.27
N ASN A 286 2.44 -3.74 1.23
CA ASN A 286 1.69 -4.49 0.21
C ASN A 286 2.53 -5.58 -0.45
N ALA A 287 3.82 -5.29 -0.76
CA ALA A 287 4.70 -6.29 -1.36
C ALA A 287 4.89 -7.55 -0.49
N MET A 288 4.90 -7.40 0.84
CA MET A 288 4.90 -8.53 1.77
C MET A 288 3.59 -9.31 1.72
N LEU A 289 2.45 -8.62 1.65
CA LEU A 289 1.15 -9.27 1.52
C LEU A 289 1.03 -10.03 0.18
N GLU A 290 1.56 -9.46 -0.90
CA GLU A 290 1.62 -10.12 -2.22
C GLU A 290 2.51 -11.37 -2.17
N ALA A 291 3.69 -11.27 -1.55
CA ALA A 291 4.59 -12.40 -1.35
C ALA A 291 3.93 -13.51 -0.52
N ALA A 292 3.23 -13.15 0.55
CA ALA A 292 2.46 -14.08 1.37
C ALA A 292 1.31 -14.74 0.58
N ALA A 293 0.61 -13.98 -0.29
CA ALA A 293 -0.42 -14.52 -1.17
C ALA A 293 0.13 -15.55 -2.17
N GLY A 294 1.38 -15.35 -2.61
CA GLY A 294 2.14 -16.29 -3.42
C GLY A 294 2.72 -17.46 -2.63
N GLY A 295 2.52 -17.51 -1.33
CA GLY A 295 3.03 -18.57 -0.45
C GLY A 295 4.52 -18.51 -0.19
N LEU A 296 5.19 -17.38 -0.45
CA LEU A 296 6.63 -17.25 -0.20
C LEU A 296 6.94 -17.24 1.30
N PRO A 297 8.03 -17.88 1.73
CA PRO A 297 8.64 -17.63 3.04
C PRO A 297 8.99 -16.14 3.16
N ILE A 298 8.78 -15.57 4.36
CA ILE A 298 8.97 -14.13 4.61
C ILE A 298 10.04 -13.94 5.68
N VAL A 299 11.06 -13.15 5.37
CA VAL A 299 12.04 -12.67 6.34
C VAL A 299 11.92 -11.16 6.43
N ALA A 300 11.70 -10.63 7.62
CA ALA A 300 11.41 -9.20 7.79
C ALA A 300 12.23 -8.56 8.92
N LEU A 301 12.62 -7.30 8.72
CA LEU A 301 12.95 -6.43 9.84
C LEU A 301 11.67 -6.03 10.61
N PRO A 302 11.74 -5.73 11.91
CA PRO A 302 10.59 -5.28 12.71
C PRO A 302 10.20 -3.82 12.36
N ALA A 303 9.80 -3.62 11.11
CA ALA A 303 9.55 -2.31 10.49
C ALA A 303 8.42 -1.51 11.14
N SER A 304 7.51 -2.16 11.84
CA SER A 304 6.46 -1.56 12.66
C SER A 304 5.82 -2.60 13.57
N GLU A 305 5.12 -2.13 14.61
CA GLU A 305 4.32 -3.00 15.48
C GLU A 305 3.33 -3.86 14.67
N GLY A 306 2.68 -3.27 13.65
CA GLY A 306 1.75 -3.98 12.78
C GLY A 306 2.38 -5.09 11.94
N VAL A 307 3.62 -4.91 11.44
CA VAL A 307 4.36 -5.97 10.73
C VAL A 307 4.70 -7.11 11.67
N VAL A 308 5.19 -6.79 12.87
CA VAL A 308 5.54 -7.79 13.88
C VAL A 308 4.31 -8.59 14.33
N GLU A 309 3.18 -7.93 14.55
CA GLU A 309 1.92 -8.60 14.93
C GLU A 309 1.42 -9.55 13.84
N LEU A 310 1.49 -9.13 12.56
CA LEU A 310 1.06 -9.96 11.44
C LEU A 310 1.92 -11.22 11.27
N LEU A 311 3.23 -11.13 11.49
CA LEU A 311 4.17 -12.21 11.21
C LEU A 311 4.48 -13.09 12.43
N ARG A 312 4.20 -12.62 13.65
CA ARG A 312 4.55 -13.34 14.88
C ARG A 312 3.88 -14.71 14.94
N GLY A 313 4.71 -15.75 15.08
CA GLY A 313 4.24 -17.14 15.19
C GLY A 313 3.61 -17.71 13.93
N GLN A 314 3.70 -17.01 12.81
CA GLN A 314 3.21 -17.55 11.53
C GLN A 314 4.20 -18.54 10.93
N PRO A 315 3.75 -19.71 10.44
CA PRO A 315 4.60 -20.62 9.70
C PRO A 315 5.20 -19.93 8.47
N GLY A 316 6.51 -20.13 8.25
CA GLY A 316 7.21 -19.54 7.11
C GLY A 316 7.48 -18.02 7.24
N ALA A 317 7.43 -17.48 8.47
CA ALA A 317 7.76 -16.09 8.73
C ALA A 317 8.85 -15.98 9.81
N TRP A 318 9.89 -15.21 9.52
CA TRP A 318 11.00 -14.88 10.43
C TRP A 318 11.09 -13.36 10.58
N VAL A 319 11.05 -12.89 11.81
CA VAL A 319 11.17 -11.47 12.13
C VAL A 319 12.45 -11.26 12.91
N ALA A 320 13.33 -10.41 12.39
CA ALA A 320 14.57 -10.04 13.04
C ALA A 320 14.31 -9.36 14.39
N THR A 321 15.26 -9.46 15.30
CA THR A 321 15.12 -8.93 16.67
C THR A 321 15.21 -7.41 16.74
N GLU A 322 15.89 -6.79 15.77
CA GLU A 322 16.09 -5.34 15.68
C GLU A 322 16.30 -4.89 14.24
N VAL A 323 16.27 -3.59 14.01
CA VAL A 323 16.50 -2.98 12.69
C VAL A 323 18.01 -2.82 12.45
N SER A 324 18.66 -3.93 12.09
CA SER A 324 20.09 -3.95 11.74
C SER A 324 20.39 -4.98 10.64
N ALA A 325 21.50 -4.79 9.93
CA ALA A 325 21.95 -5.74 8.91
C ALA A 325 22.33 -7.11 9.52
N GLY A 326 22.96 -7.10 10.70
CA GLY A 326 23.36 -8.32 11.40
C GLY A 326 22.13 -9.15 11.85
N ALA A 327 21.11 -8.51 12.43
CA ALA A 327 19.88 -9.19 12.83
C ALA A 327 19.12 -9.73 11.60
N LEU A 328 19.09 -8.99 10.48
CA LEU A 328 18.48 -9.47 9.25
C LEU A 328 19.25 -10.66 8.68
N ALA A 329 20.59 -10.63 8.69
CA ALA A 329 21.43 -11.74 8.24
C ALA A 329 21.20 -13.00 9.09
N SER A 330 21.11 -12.85 10.41
CA SER A 330 20.85 -13.96 11.32
C SER A 330 19.49 -14.61 11.04
N SER A 331 18.44 -13.80 10.85
CA SER A 331 17.10 -14.30 10.50
C SER A 331 17.05 -14.94 9.11
N LEU A 332 17.81 -14.42 8.14
CA LEU A 332 17.94 -15.03 6.81
C LEU A 332 18.62 -16.39 6.90
N LEU A 333 19.74 -16.52 7.62
CA LEU A 333 20.44 -17.79 7.80
C LEU A 333 19.58 -18.83 8.52
N GLU A 334 18.82 -18.41 9.54
CA GLU A 334 17.88 -19.30 10.24
C GLU A 334 16.79 -19.80 9.28
N ALA A 335 16.16 -18.88 8.52
CA ALA A 335 15.15 -19.22 7.54
C ALA A 335 15.69 -20.18 6.47
N LEU A 336 16.83 -19.85 5.86
CA LEU A 336 17.42 -20.65 4.78
C LEU A 336 17.85 -22.04 5.23
N LYS A 337 18.24 -22.22 6.50
CA LYS A 337 18.53 -23.55 7.09
C LYS A 337 17.27 -24.37 7.33
N ALA A 338 16.15 -23.72 7.64
CA ALA A 338 14.88 -24.39 7.96
C ALA A 338 14.05 -24.74 6.72
N LEU A 339 14.28 -24.07 5.59
CA LEU A 339 13.47 -24.20 4.38
C LEU A 339 13.93 -25.37 3.50
N ALA A 340 12.97 -26.20 3.09
CA ALA A 340 13.19 -27.11 1.98
C ALA A 340 13.14 -26.36 0.63
N PRO A 341 13.86 -26.85 -0.41
CA PRO A 341 13.81 -26.24 -1.74
C PRO A 341 12.38 -26.11 -2.26
N GLY A 342 12.01 -24.91 -2.69
CA GLY A 342 10.67 -24.65 -3.24
C GLY A 342 9.52 -24.66 -2.24
N GLN A 343 9.80 -24.74 -0.94
CA GLN A 343 8.76 -24.75 0.09
C GLN A 343 7.87 -23.52 0.01
N ARG A 344 6.54 -23.72 0.15
CA ARG A 344 5.53 -22.67 0.19
C ARG A 344 4.68 -22.83 1.44
N PHE A 345 4.13 -21.72 1.89
CA PHE A 345 3.32 -21.64 3.10
C PHE A 345 1.94 -21.07 2.79
N ASP A 346 0.93 -21.58 3.46
CA ASP A 346 -0.33 -20.86 3.57
C ASP A 346 -0.18 -19.84 4.71
N HIS A 347 -0.46 -18.59 4.41
CA HIS A 347 -0.34 -17.49 5.38
C HIS A 347 -1.75 -17.00 5.78
N PRO A 348 -2.35 -17.54 6.85
CA PRO A 348 -3.73 -17.21 7.24
C PRO A 348 -3.94 -15.71 7.51
N PHE A 349 -2.90 -14.99 7.89
CA PHE A 349 -2.98 -13.55 8.15
C PHE A 349 -3.39 -12.71 6.93
N ILE A 350 -3.30 -13.26 5.68
CA ILE A 350 -3.76 -12.56 4.48
C ILE A 350 -5.27 -12.61 4.29
N HIS A 351 -6.01 -13.47 4.99
CA HIS A 351 -7.44 -13.64 4.78
C HIS A 351 -8.28 -12.36 4.87
N PRO A 352 -8.03 -11.45 5.83
CA PRO A 352 -8.76 -10.17 5.87
C PRO A 352 -8.51 -9.26 4.66
N PHE A 353 -7.34 -9.43 4.01
CA PHE A 353 -6.91 -8.63 2.86
C PHE A 353 -7.43 -9.15 1.52
N ARG A 354 -7.96 -10.39 1.46
CA ARG A 354 -8.55 -10.90 0.22
C ARG A 354 -9.58 -9.92 -0.34
N MET A 355 -9.59 -9.81 -1.67
CA MET A 355 -10.37 -8.83 -2.41
C MET A 355 -11.82 -8.77 -1.95
N ASP A 356 -12.50 -9.93 -1.86
CA ASP A 356 -13.89 -10.07 -1.44
C ASP A 356 -14.14 -9.50 -0.03
N ARG A 357 -13.26 -9.80 0.92
CA ARG A 357 -13.36 -9.37 2.31
C ARG A 357 -13.06 -7.89 2.49
N ALA A 358 -11.96 -7.44 1.90
CA ALA A 358 -11.57 -6.05 1.99
C ALA A 358 -12.61 -5.13 1.34
N ILE A 359 -13.12 -5.48 0.16
CA ILE A 359 -14.18 -4.72 -0.52
C ILE A 359 -15.45 -4.67 0.31
N CYS A 360 -15.89 -5.81 0.88
CA CYS A 360 -17.05 -5.85 1.77
C CYS A 360 -16.89 -4.89 2.96
N ALA A 361 -15.69 -4.80 3.55
CA ALA A 361 -15.41 -3.89 4.65
C ALA A 361 -15.47 -2.41 4.22
N TYR A 362 -14.94 -2.06 3.04
CA TYR A 362 -15.06 -0.71 2.48
C TYR A 362 -16.51 -0.36 2.13
N GLU A 363 -17.26 -1.27 1.52
CA GLU A 363 -18.71 -1.08 1.25
C GLU A 363 -19.49 -0.87 2.54
N GLY A 364 -19.22 -1.66 3.58
CA GLY A 364 -19.84 -1.50 4.89
C GLY A 364 -19.61 -0.11 5.50
N LEU A 365 -18.40 0.45 5.38
CA LEU A 365 -18.13 1.82 5.83
C LEU A 365 -18.89 2.85 4.98
N ILE A 366 -18.86 2.72 3.65
CA ILE A 366 -19.54 3.63 2.72
C ILE A 366 -21.05 3.62 3.00
N ASP A 367 -21.65 2.44 3.12
CA ASP A 367 -23.10 2.27 3.40
C ASP A 367 -23.45 2.87 4.77
N ALA A 368 -22.63 2.68 5.80
CA ALA A 368 -22.85 3.27 7.12
C ALA A 368 -22.85 4.81 7.10
N VAL A 369 -21.92 5.40 6.34
CA VAL A 369 -21.82 6.85 6.15
C VAL A 369 -23.06 7.39 5.44
N LEU A 370 -23.51 6.74 4.38
CA LEU A 370 -24.69 7.11 3.59
C LEU A 370 -25.99 6.96 4.39
N LEU A 371 -26.11 5.96 5.25
CA LEU A 371 -27.27 5.76 6.13
C LEU A 371 -27.31 6.80 7.25
N GLY A 372 -26.18 7.13 7.84
CA GLY A 372 -26.05 8.17 8.87
C GLY A 372 -26.48 9.56 8.37
N ALA A 373 -26.21 9.87 7.09
CA ALA A 373 -26.67 11.09 6.43
C ALA A 373 -28.20 11.15 6.34
N LYS A 374 -28.83 10.07 5.86
CA LYS A 374 -30.30 9.99 5.72
C LYS A 374 -31.05 10.12 7.04
N SER A 375 -30.43 9.71 8.14
CA SER A 375 -31.04 9.85 9.48
C SER A 375 -31.00 11.29 10.01
N LYS A 376 -29.99 12.09 9.59
CA LYS A 376 -29.86 13.51 9.97
C LYS A 376 -30.81 14.41 9.15
N GLU A 377 -31.04 14.10 7.86
CA GLU A 377 -31.98 14.84 7.01
C GLU A 377 -33.45 14.64 7.39
N ARG A 378 -33.77 13.56 8.11
CA ARG A 378 -35.15 13.23 8.57
C ARG A 378 -35.48 13.76 9.98
N ARG A 379 -34.60 14.47 10.64
CA ARG A 379 -34.91 15.18 11.87
C ARG A 379 -35.40 16.58 11.52
N PRO A 380 -36.68 16.93 11.85
CA PRO A 380 -37.25 18.24 11.53
C PRO A 380 -36.55 19.36 12.28
#